data_59e8d033204bd68e7f12a21937481f2e
#
_entry.id   59e8d033204bd68e7f12a21937481f2e
#
_cell.length_a   1.000
_cell.length_b   1.000
_cell.length_c   1.000
_cell.angle_alpha   90.00
_cell.angle_beta   90.00
_cell.angle_gamma   90.00
#
_symmetry.space_group_name_H-M   'P 1'
#
loop_
_entity.id
_entity.type
_entity.pdbx_description
1 polymer ?
#
loop_
_entity_poly.entity_id
_entity_poly.type
_entity_poly.pdbx_seq_one_letter_code
_entity_poly.pdbx_strand_id
1 'polypeptide(L)'
;GATHLILDDTGAVAGVSWKHFGETGSIRAKSVVIAAGGFVMNSDMVSAYTPKLAEKPFVLGNTYDDGLGIRLGVSAGGATKHMDQAFITAPAYPPAILLTGIIVNKLGQRFVAEDSYHSRTSGFVMDQPDSAAYLIVDEEHLQRPEFPLVKFIDGWETVEEMESALGMPAGSLVATLDHYNTYAARGEDPDFHKQPEFLAAQDTGPWAAFDLSLGKAMYSGFTVGGLATDVDGRVLDSDAHPIRGLYAAGACASNLAQDGKGYSSGTQLGSGSFFGRRAGAHAAANSR
;
A
#
# COMPACT_ATOMS: atom_id res chain seq x y z
N GLY A 1 -19.90 9.66 -17.76
CA GLY A 1 -18.54 9.97 -17.26
C GLY A 1 -18.00 11.25 -17.87
N ALA A 2 -17.08 11.92 -17.15
CA ALA A 2 -16.31 13.03 -17.70
C ALA A 2 -15.39 12.52 -18.83
N THR A 3 -15.22 13.32 -19.88
CA THR A 3 -14.37 12.94 -21.03
C THR A 3 -13.18 13.88 -21.21
N HIS A 4 -13.36 15.19 -21.01
CA HIS A 4 -12.33 16.21 -21.17
C HIS A 4 -12.56 17.36 -20.19
N LEU A 5 -11.47 18.01 -19.77
CA LEU A 5 -11.55 19.34 -19.16
C LEU A 5 -11.66 20.40 -20.27
N ILE A 6 -12.46 21.43 -20.03
CA ILE A 6 -12.60 22.57 -20.92
C ILE A 6 -11.67 23.65 -20.40
N LEU A 7 -10.78 24.13 -21.25
CA LEU A 7 -9.89 25.26 -20.96
C LEU A 7 -10.45 26.54 -21.61
N ASP A 8 -10.21 27.68 -20.99
CA ASP A 8 -10.44 28.98 -21.59
C ASP A 8 -9.19 29.47 -22.37
N ASP A 9 -9.29 30.62 -22.98
CA ASP A 9 -8.22 31.21 -23.80
C ASP A 9 -6.95 31.54 -22.97
N THR A 10 -7.02 31.55 -21.66
CA THR A 10 -5.88 31.75 -20.74
C THR A 10 -5.26 30.44 -20.25
N GLY A 11 -5.82 29.30 -20.67
CA GLY A 11 -5.41 27.96 -20.18
C GLY A 11 -6.01 27.57 -18.82
N ALA A 12 -6.91 28.38 -18.25
CA ALA A 12 -7.60 28.03 -17.02
C ALA A 12 -8.72 27.00 -17.27
N VAL A 13 -8.94 26.12 -16.32
CA VAL A 13 -10.06 25.15 -16.40
C VAL A 13 -11.39 25.89 -16.20
N ALA A 14 -12.27 25.76 -17.19
CA ALA A 14 -13.55 26.47 -17.32
C ALA A 14 -14.76 25.54 -17.46
N GLY A 15 -14.56 24.23 -17.18
CA GLY A 15 -15.66 23.26 -17.24
C GLY A 15 -15.21 21.85 -17.57
N VAL A 16 -16.19 21.00 -17.85
CA VAL A 16 -16.00 19.59 -18.20
C VAL A 16 -16.96 19.16 -19.30
N SER A 17 -16.46 18.35 -20.25
CA SER A 17 -17.28 17.61 -21.21
C SER A 17 -17.60 16.24 -20.64
N TRP A 18 -18.77 15.70 -20.97
CA TRP A 18 -19.23 14.42 -20.48
C TRP A 18 -19.92 13.58 -21.56
N LYS A 19 -20.00 12.28 -21.30
CA LYS A 19 -20.78 11.30 -22.07
C LYS A 19 -21.61 10.43 -21.11
N HIS A 20 -22.90 10.24 -21.42
CA HIS A 20 -23.82 9.44 -20.63
C HIS A 20 -24.86 8.76 -21.55
N PHE A 21 -24.92 7.44 -21.54
CA PHE A 21 -25.82 6.61 -22.39
C PHE A 21 -25.91 7.05 -23.87
N GLY A 22 -24.77 7.40 -24.46
CA GLY A 22 -24.70 7.82 -25.88
C GLY A 22 -24.85 9.34 -26.07
N GLU A 23 -25.43 10.04 -25.13
CA GLU A 23 -25.50 11.52 -25.14
C GLU A 23 -24.17 12.13 -24.74
N THR A 24 -23.86 13.28 -25.31
CA THR A 24 -22.68 14.08 -24.97
C THR A 24 -23.08 15.51 -24.66
N GLY A 25 -22.34 16.16 -23.78
CA GLY A 25 -22.59 17.54 -23.44
C GLY A 25 -21.40 18.16 -22.71
N SER A 26 -21.59 19.40 -22.27
CA SER A 26 -20.59 20.12 -21.49
C SER A 26 -21.26 20.90 -20.35
N ILE A 27 -20.48 21.10 -19.29
CA ILE A 27 -20.86 21.95 -18.16
C ILE A 27 -19.77 23.00 -18.01
N ARG A 28 -20.15 24.27 -18.11
CA ARG A 28 -19.25 25.39 -17.81
C ARG A 28 -19.26 25.63 -16.30
N ALA A 29 -18.06 25.80 -15.73
CA ALA A 29 -17.88 26.07 -14.31
C ALA A 29 -16.63 26.92 -14.12
N LYS A 30 -16.62 27.75 -13.07
CA LYS A 30 -15.45 28.56 -12.69
C LYS A 30 -14.32 27.73 -12.08
N SER A 31 -14.66 26.52 -11.61
CA SER A 31 -13.70 25.55 -11.04
C SER A 31 -14.21 24.13 -11.21
N VAL A 32 -13.29 23.19 -11.30
CA VAL A 32 -13.55 21.74 -11.33
C VAL A 32 -12.73 21.08 -10.23
N VAL A 33 -13.38 20.26 -9.41
CA VAL A 33 -12.73 19.42 -8.39
C VAL A 33 -12.73 17.99 -8.90
N ILE A 34 -11.56 17.41 -9.16
CA ILE A 34 -11.42 16.00 -9.52
C ILE A 34 -11.44 15.17 -8.24
N ALA A 35 -12.42 14.27 -8.13
CA ALA A 35 -12.58 13.33 -7.01
C ALA A 35 -12.95 11.93 -7.54
N ALA A 36 -12.27 11.50 -8.61
CA ALA A 36 -12.65 10.36 -9.44
C ALA A 36 -11.89 9.06 -9.10
N GLY A 37 -11.37 8.94 -7.89
CA GLY A 37 -10.65 7.75 -7.44
C GLY A 37 -9.22 7.62 -7.98
N GLY A 38 -8.56 6.51 -7.61
CA GLY A 38 -7.21 6.18 -8.03
C GLY A 38 -7.17 5.47 -9.40
N PHE A 39 -6.12 4.64 -9.60
CA PHE A 39 -5.94 3.92 -10.87
C PHE A 39 -5.75 2.41 -10.73
N VAL A 40 -6.10 1.83 -9.59
CA VAL A 40 -5.86 0.41 -9.29
C VAL A 40 -6.60 -0.55 -10.23
N MET A 41 -7.68 -0.11 -10.89
CA MET A 41 -8.44 -0.89 -11.87
C MET A 41 -7.94 -0.69 -13.31
N ASN A 42 -6.90 0.11 -13.53
CA ASN A 42 -6.30 0.30 -14.84
C ASN A 42 -5.01 -0.53 -14.94
N SER A 43 -5.10 -1.68 -15.61
CA SER A 43 -3.99 -2.63 -15.75
C SER A 43 -2.73 -2.01 -16.37
N ASP A 44 -2.89 -1.11 -17.35
CA ASP A 44 -1.77 -0.48 -18.04
C ASP A 44 -1.04 0.49 -17.10
N MET A 45 -1.81 1.33 -16.36
CA MET A 45 -1.22 2.23 -15.37
C MET A 45 -0.59 1.46 -14.21
N VAL A 46 -1.25 0.41 -13.71
CA VAL A 46 -0.70 -0.44 -12.64
C VAL A 46 0.60 -1.10 -13.09
N SER A 47 0.64 -1.67 -14.29
CA SER A 47 1.85 -2.29 -14.84
C SER A 47 2.98 -1.29 -15.06
N ALA A 48 2.65 -0.07 -15.46
CA ALA A 48 3.64 0.98 -15.72
C ALA A 48 4.20 1.60 -14.43
N TYR A 49 3.37 1.83 -13.42
CA TYR A 49 3.74 2.59 -12.24
C TYR A 49 3.94 1.75 -10.99
N THR A 50 3.13 0.70 -10.78
CA THR A 50 3.13 -0.14 -9.57
C THR A 50 3.14 -1.62 -9.91
N PRO A 51 4.16 -2.15 -10.64
CA PRO A 51 4.16 -3.51 -11.17
C PRO A 51 3.99 -4.59 -10.09
N LYS A 52 4.48 -4.37 -8.87
CA LYS A 52 4.27 -5.28 -7.73
C LYS A 52 2.79 -5.44 -7.39
N LEU A 53 1.96 -4.42 -7.60
CA LEU A 53 0.51 -4.51 -7.43
C LEU A 53 -0.16 -5.33 -8.56
N ALA A 54 0.47 -5.42 -9.73
CA ALA A 54 0.01 -6.27 -10.84
C ALA A 54 0.21 -7.77 -10.57
N GLU A 55 1.11 -8.14 -9.66
CA GLU A 55 1.43 -9.52 -9.29
C GLU A 55 0.42 -10.15 -8.33
N LYS A 56 -0.84 -9.73 -8.40
CA LYS A 56 -2.02 -10.41 -7.85
C LYS A 56 -2.40 -10.16 -6.39
N PRO A 57 -2.22 -9.01 -5.77
CA PRO A 57 -3.02 -8.72 -4.60
C PRO A 57 -4.49 -8.62 -5.01
N PHE A 58 -5.36 -8.93 -4.07
CA PHE A 58 -6.78 -8.63 -4.21
C PHE A 58 -6.96 -7.10 -4.25
N VAL A 59 -7.59 -6.59 -5.31
CA VAL A 59 -7.69 -5.14 -5.52
C VAL A 59 -8.73 -4.52 -4.57
N LEU A 60 -8.30 -3.55 -3.80
CA LEU A 60 -9.18 -2.71 -2.97
C LEU A 60 -9.51 -1.43 -3.75
N GLY A 61 -10.59 -1.45 -4.52
CA GLY A 61 -11.02 -0.31 -5.31
C GLY A 61 -12.39 -0.51 -5.93
N ASN A 62 -12.95 0.59 -6.43
CA ASN A 62 -14.18 0.59 -7.23
C ASN A 62 -13.82 0.33 -8.69
N THR A 63 -14.73 -0.25 -9.46
CA THR A 63 -14.57 -0.51 -10.90
C THR A 63 -14.15 0.73 -11.71
N TYR A 64 -14.47 1.92 -11.22
CA TYR A 64 -14.13 3.20 -11.85
C TYR A 64 -12.86 3.86 -11.30
N ASP A 65 -12.09 3.17 -10.45
CA ASP A 65 -10.74 3.60 -10.07
C ASP A 65 -9.75 3.28 -11.21
N ASP A 66 -10.07 3.78 -12.41
CA ASP A 66 -9.40 3.52 -13.68
C ASP A 66 -8.36 4.59 -14.07
N GLY A 67 -8.10 5.54 -13.17
CA GLY A 67 -7.16 6.62 -13.39
C GLY A 67 -7.68 7.75 -14.30
N LEU A 68 -8.96 7.75 -14.66
CA LEU A 68 -9.54 8.78 -15.52
C LEU A 68 -9.33 10.18 -14.96
N GLY A 69 -9.57 10.39 -13.66
CA GLY A 69 -9.37 11.69 -13.02
C GLY A 69 -7.92 12.18 -13.10
N ILE A 70 -6.97 11.30 -12.89
CA ILE A 70 -5.53 11.62 -12.98
C ILE A 70 -5.19 12.02 -14.42
N ARG A 71 -5.61 11.24 -15.42
CA ARG A 71 -5.40 11.55 -16.84
C ARG A 71 -6.02 12.88 -17.27
N LEU A 72 -7.23 13.19 -16.77
CA LEU A 72 -7.87 14.49 -17.02
C LEU A 72 -7.03 15.64 -16.45
N GLY A 73 -6.55 15.51 -15.22
CA GLY A 73 -5.69 16.52 -14.62
C GLY A 73 -4.37 16.70 -15.38
N VAL A 74 -3.73 15.61 -15.79
CA VAL A 74 -2.51 15.63 -16.60
C VAL A 74 -2.76 16.28 -17.97
N SER A 75 -3.91 16.02 -18.61
CA SER A 75 -4.26 16.64 -19.90
C SER A 75 -4.42 18.16 -19.83
N ALA A 76 -4.64 18.72 -18.63
CA ALA A 76 -4.67 20.17 -18.39
C ALA A 76 -3.31 20.71 -17.89
N GLY A 77 -2.24 19.93 -17.97
CA GLY A 77 -0.89 20.30 -17.54
C GLY A 77 -0.55 19.94 -16.10
N GLY A 78 -1.40 19.19 -15.40
CA GLY A 78 -1.16 18.76 -14.02
C GLY A 78 0.01 17.78 -13.91
N ALA A 79 0.86 17.99 -12.90
CA ALA A 79 1.89 17.04 -12.51
C ALA A 79 1.33 15.95 -11.61
N THR A 80 2.06 14.84 -11.50
CA THR A 80 1.72 13.71 -10.61
C THR A 80 2.84 13.47 -9.61
N LYS A 81 2.50 12.87 -8.47
CA LYS A 81 3.46 12.44 -7.43
C LYS A 81 3.18 11.02 -6.98
N HIS A 82 4.24 10.34 -6.55
CA HIS A 82 4.19 9.02 -5.91
C HIS A 82 3.42 7.96 -6.73
N MET A 83 3.45 8.07 -8.06
CA MET A 83 2.72 7.16 -8.95
C MET A 83 3.22 5.71 -8.82
N ASP A 84 4.48 5.52 -8.42
CA ASP A 84 5.13 4.24 -8.15
C ASP A 84 4.77 3.63 -6.78
N GLN A 85 3.96 4.34 -5.97
CA GLN A 85 3.62 3.93 -4.63
C GLN A 85 2.25 3.24 -4.56
N ALA A 86 2.21 2.13 -3.83
CA ALA A 86 1.00 1.36 -3.57
C ALA A 86 0.92 0.98 -2.10
N PHE A 87 -0.27 1.06 -1.54
CA PHE A 87 -0.61 0.40 -0.29
C PHE A 87 -0.86 -1.08 -0.59
N ILE A 88 -0.15 -1.97 0.12
CA ILE A 88 -0.38 -3.40 0.07
C ILE A 88 -0.51 -3.89 1.51
N THR A 89 -1.51 -4.71 1.78
CA THR A 89 -1.79 -5.21 3.11
C THR A 89 -2.29 -6.65 3.06
N ALA A 90 -1.96 -7.43 4.08
CA ALA A 90 -2.58 -8.73 4.29
C ALA A 90 -4.03 -8.51 4.78
N PRO A 91 -5.03 -9.16 4.17
CA PRO A 91 -6.44 -8.97 4.51
C PRO A 91 -6.82 -9.58 5.85
N ALA A 92 -6.01 -10.49 6.38
CA ALA A 92 -6.23 -11.09 7.68
C ALA A 92 -5.00 -10.96 8.55
N TYR A 93 -5.23 -10.62 9.81
CA TYR A 93 -4.26 -10.87 10.85
C TYR A 93 -4.20 -12.37 11.09
N PRO A 94 -3.01 -12.97 11.18
CA PRO A 94 -2.87 -14.28 11.78
C PRO A 94 -3.43 -14.22 13.22
N PRO A 95 -3.77 -15.34 13.87
CA PRO A 95 -4.04 -15.30 15.29
C PRO A 95 -2.92 -14.57 16.03
N ALA A 96 -3.25 -13.75 17.04
CA ALA A 96 -2.29 -12.85 17.69
C ALA A 96 -1.04 -13.60 18.20
N ILE A 97 -1.17 -14.87 18.56
CA ILE A 97 -0.07 -15.72 18.99
C ILE A 97 0.99 -15.90 17.89
N LEU A 98 0.63 -15.87 16.61
CA LEU A 98 1.59 -15.96 15.51
C LEU A 98 2.49 -14.74 15.40
N LEU A 99 2.12 -13.60 16.01
CA LEU A 99 2.98 -12.42 16.11
C LEU A 99 4.17 -12.65 17.03
N THR A 100 4.14 -13.68 17.89
CA THR A 100 5.31 -14.07 18.72
C THR A 100 6.42 -14.70 17.89
N GLY A 101 6.09 -15.31 16.73
CA GLY A 101 7.06 -15.83 15.78
C GLY A 101 7.94 -14.75 15.15
N ILE A 102 8.79 -15.14 14.22
CA ILE A 102 9.64 -14.22 13.46
C ILE A 102 9.34 -14.26 11.96
N ILE A 103 9.46 -13.12 11.29
CA ILE A 103 9.34 -13.03 9.83
C ILE A 103 10.72 -12.90 9.22
N VAL A 104 11.06 -13.85 8.36
CA VAL A 104 12.36 -13.90 7.66
C VAL A 104 12.17 -13.87 6.14
N ASN A 105 13.17 -13.34 5.43
CA ASN A 105 13.25 -13.42 3.97
C ASN A 105 13.85 -14.77 3.52
N LYS A 106 13.98 -14.97 2.22
CA LYS A 106 14.58 -16.20 1.65
C LYS A 106 16.08 -16.38 1.97
N LEU A 107 16.73 -15.37 2.55
CA LEU A 107 18.10 -15.45 3.05
C LEU A 107 18.16 -15.82 4.54
N GLY A 108 17.03 -16.16 5.18
CA GLY A 108 16.94 -16.48 6.59
C GLY A 108 17.08 -15.28 7.52
N GLN A 109 16.91 -14.04 7.03
CA GLN A 109 17.13 -12.81 7.80
C GLN A 109 15.81 -12.15 8.17
N ARG A 110 15.64 -11.75 9.43
CA ARG A 110 14.57 -10.85 9.87
C ARG A 110 14.73 -9.49 9.22
N PHE A 111 13.61 -8.79 8.96
CA PHE A 111 13.63 -7.49 8.29
C PHE A 111 12.56 -6.51 8.80
N VAL A 112 11.74 -6.93 9.78
CA VAL A 112 10.65 -6.12 10.33
C VAL A 112 10.28 -6.60 11.73
N ALA A 113 9.72 -5.71 12.57
CA ALA A 113 9.00 -6.14 13.76
C ALA A 113 7.67 -6.79 13.34
N GLU A 114 7.39 -7.99 13.79
CA GLU A 114 6.25 -8.80 13.39
C GLU A 114 4.91 -8.21 13.85
N ASP A 115 4.93 -7.42 14.91
CA ASP A 115 3.80 -6.65 15.46
C ASP A 115 3.61 -5.28 14.81
N SER A 116 4.41 -4.95 13.78
CA SER A 116 4.22 -3.72 13.00
C SER A 116 2.85 -3.69 12.33
N TYR A 117 2.39 -2.48 12.04
CA TYR A 117 1.16 -2.28 11.28
C TYR A 117 1.21 -3.06 9.95
N HIS A 118 0.17 -3.84 9.66
CA HIS A 118 0.13 -4.83 8.60
C HIS A 118 0.55 -4.32 7.21
N SER A 119 0.28 -3.06 6.86
CA SER A 119 0.74 -2.49 5.59
C SER A 119 2.24 -2.21 5.57
N ARG A 120 2.81 -1.88 6.73
CA ARG A 120 4.25 -1.71 6.87
C ARG A 120 4.95 -3.04 6.67
N THR A 121 4.49 -4.09 7.35
CA THR A 121 4.99 -5.47 7.18
C THR A 121 4.90 -5.90 5.73
N SER A 122 3.73 -5.73 5.09
CA SER A 122 3.51 -6.07 3.67
C SER A 122 4.44 -5.28 2.74
N GLY A 123 4.60 -3.98 2.98
CA GLY A 123 5.52 -3.15 2.21
C GLY A 123 6.97 -3.63 2.30
N PHE A 124 7.42 -4.06 3.48
CA PHE A 124 8.75 -4.62 3.66
C PHE A 124 8.88 -6.01 3.02
N VAL A 125 7.84 -6.85 3.02
CA VAL A 125 7.84 -8.12 2.26
C VAL A 125 8.06 -7.85 0.77
N MET A 126 7.39 -6.83 0.21
CA MET A 126 7.56 -6.47 -1.21
C MET A 126 8.99 -6.07 -1.57
N ASP A 127 9.76 -5.58 -0.60
CA ASP A 127 11.15 -5.14 -0.82
C ASP A 127 12.18 -6.27 -0.63
N GLN A 128 11.75 -7.44 -0.11
CA GLN A 128 12.66 -8.58 0.04
C GLN A 128 13.00 -9.21 -1.32
N PRO A 129 14.13 -9.91 -1.42
CA PRO A 129 14.48 -10.65 -2.62
C PRO A 129 13.33 -11.56 -3.06
N ASP A 130 12.90 -11.47 -4.33
CA ASP A 130 11.76 -12.15 -4.94
C ASP A 130 10.42 -11.90 -4.23
N SER A 131 10.32 -10.83 -3.40
CA SER A 131 9.19 -10.58 -2.49
C SER A 131 8.81 -11.83 -1.68
N ALA A 132 9.81 -12.60 -1.27
CA ALA A 132 9.67 -13.85 -0.51
C ALA A 132 9.87 -13.60 0.98
N ALA A 133 8.94 -14.10 1.79
CA ALA A 133 9.01 -14.05 3.23
C ALA A 133 8.29 -15.24 3.85
N TYR A 134 8.76 -15.63 5.02
CA TYR A 134 8.24 -16.75 5.79
C TYR A 134 8.03 -16.32 7.24
N LEU A 135 6.86 -16.66 7.81
CA LEU A 135 6.63 -16.56 9.24
C LEU A 135 7.03 -17.90 9.86
N ILE A 136 7.98 -17.85 10.79
CA ILE A 136 8.49 -19.02 11.51
C ILE A 136 7.97 -18.97 12.94
N VAL A 137 7.44 -20.10 13.41
CA VAL A 137 6.99 -20.31 14.79
C VAL A 137 7.42 -21.70 15.28
N ASP A 138 7.59 -21.82 16.57
CA ASP A 138 7.80 -23.10 17.23
C ASP A 138 6.48 -23.78 17.61
N GLU A 139 6.54 -24.98 18.22
CA GLU A 139 5.36 -25.75 18.61
C GLU A 139 4.48 -25.02 19.62
N GLU A 140 5.06 -24.31 20.58
CA GLU A 140 4.32 -23.62 21.64
C GLU A 140 3.47 -22.47 21.10
N HIS A 141 3.92 -21.84 20.01
CA HIS A 141 3.28 -20.66 19.43
C HIS A 141 2.54 -20.95 18.13
N LEU A 142 2.54 -22.23 17.68
CA LEU A 142 1.87 -22.63 16.46
C LEU A 142 0.35 -22.61 16.64
N GLN A 143 -0.32 -21.75 15.89
CA GLN A 143 -1.76 -21.78 15.72
C GLN A 143 -2.11 -21.62 14.24
N ARG A 144 -2.96 -22.49 13.71
CA ARG A 144 -3.41 -22.36 12.32
C ARG A 144 -4.48 -21.28 12.22
N PRO A 145 -4.37 -20.35 11.26
CA PRO A 145 -5.41 -19.37 10.99
C PRO A 145 -6.74 -20.05 10.64
N GLU A 146 -7.85 -19.50 11.12
CA GLU A 146 -9.20 -19.98 10.76
C GLU A 146 -9.46 -19.84 9.25
N PHE A 147 -8.94 -18.77 8.65
CA PHE A 147 -9.02 -18.52 7.22
C PHE A 147 -7.66 -18.79 6.58
N PRO A 148 -7.56 -19.62 5.52
CA PRO A 148 -6.29 -19.98 4.89
C PRO A 148 -5.75 -18.87 3.97
N LEU A 149 -5.59 -17.65 4.50
CA LEU A 149 -5.09 -16.50 3.77
C LEU A 149 -3.56 -16.51 3.64
N VAL A 150 -2.89 -17.24 4.54
CA VAL A 150 -1.47 -17.57 4.48
C VAL A 150 -1.32 -19.09 4.41
N LYS A 151 -0.44 -19.55 3.53
CA LYS A 151 -0.23 -20.98 3.31
C LYS A 151 0.68 -21.52 4.40
N PHE A 152 0.19 -22.50 5.18
CA PHE A 152 1.06 -23.36 5.96
C PHE A 152 1.93 -24.20 5.01
N ILE A 153 3.24 -24.18 5.21
CA ILE A 153 4.19 -24.92 4.36
C ILE A 153 4.34 -26.34 4.92
N ASP A 154 5.01 -26.47 6.08
CA ASP A 154 5.25 -27.73 6.77
C ASP A 154 5.76 -27.46 8.20
N GLY A 155 6.06 -28.55 8.94
CA GLY A 155 6.76 -28.54 10.21
C GLY A 155 8.02 -29.41 10.16
N TRP A 156 9.05 -29.07 10.92
CA TRP A 156 10.36 -29.75 10.95
C TRP A 156 10.86 -29.90 12.38
N GLU A 157 11.55 -31.01 12.63
CA GLU A 157 12.11 -31.33 13.97
C GLU A 157 13.28 -30.43 14.33
N THR A 158 14.02 -29.91 13.31
CA THR A 158 15.15 -29.02 13.51
C THR A 158 15.09 -27.79 12.61
N VAL A 159 15.74 -26.71 13.04
CA VAL A 159 15.85 -25.47 12.25
C VAL A 159 16.65 -25.68 10.98
N GLU A 160 17.68 -26.54 11.02
CA GLU A 160 18.51 -26.88 9.86
C GLU A 160 17.72 -27.62 8.77
N GLU A 161 16.82 -28.51 9.16
CA GLU A 161 15.90 -29.18 8.23
C GLU A 161 14.98 -28.17 7.56
N MET A 162 14.39 -27.27 8.35
CA MET A 162 13.53 -26.19 7.85
C MET A 162 14.30 -25.26 6.91
N GLU A 163 15.47 -24.80 7.30
CA GLU A 163 16.35 -23.95 6.50
C GLU A 163 16.64 -24.57 5.13
N SER A 164 17.03 -25.85 5.14
CA SER A 164 17.30 -26.62 3.92
C SER A 164 16.04 -26.78 3.05
N ALA A 165 14.91 -27.09 3.64
CA ALA A 165 13.64 -27.28 2.94
C ALA A 165 13.11 -25.97 2.30
N LEU A 166 13.34 -24.83 2.96
CA LEU A 166 12.98 -23.49 2.46
C LEU A 166 14.02 -22.94 1.46
N GLY A 167 15.12 -23.65 1.23
CA GLY A 167 16.18 -23.24 0.29
C GLY A 167 16.98 -22.02 0.75
N MET A 168 17.10 -21.80 2.04
CA MET A 168 17.89 -20.72 2.63
C MET A 168 19.39 -21.06 2.64
N PRO A 169 20.29 -20.05 2.70
CA PRO A 169 21.71 -20.31 2.89
C PRO A 169 21.99 -21.05 4.22
N ALA A 170 22.84 -22.07 4.16
CA ALA A 170 23.13 -22.91 5.33
C ALA A 170 23.62 -22.11 6.54
N GLY A 171 22.99 -22.34 7.71
CA GLY A 171 23.27 -21.65 8.97
C GLY A 171 22.65 -20.27 9.12
N SER A 172 21.99 -19.74 8.10
CA SER A 172 21.44 -18.37 8.14
C SER A 172 20.23 -18.24 9.05
N LEU A 173 19.28 -19.18 8.95
CA LEU A 173 18.08 -19.17 9.81
C LEU A 173 18.44 -19.58 11.24
N VAL A 174 19.35 -20.55 11.39
CA VAL A 174 19.88 -20.94 12.71
C VAL A 174 20.45 -19.75 13.44
N ALA A 175 21.37 -19.00 12.79
CA ALA A 175 21.97 -17.80 13.38
C ALA A 175 20.94 -16.71 13.72
N THR A 176 19.91 -16.54 12.88
CA THR A 176 18.82 -15.57 13.10
C THR A 176 17.99 -15.94 14.33
N LEU A 177 17.60 -17.22 14.46
CA LEU A 177 16.85 -17.70 15.61
C LEU A 177 17.66 -17.65 16.91
N ASP A 178 18.93 -18.08 16.89
CA ASP A 178 19.82 -18.00 18.05
C ASP A 178 19.98 -16.57 18.55
N HIS A 179 20.19 -15.62 17.63
CA HIS A 179 20.27 -14.22 17.95
C HIS A 179 18.96 -13.70 18.56
N TYR A 180 17.83 -13.93 17.87
CA TYR A 180 16.52 -13.50 18.36
C TYR A 180 16.21 -14.10 19.75
N ASN A 181 16.37 -15.40 19.92
CA ASN A 181 16.05 -16.11 21.17
C ASN A 181 16.91 -15.60 22.35
N THR A 182 18.18 -15.27 22.09
CA THR A 182 19.10 -14.70 23.11
C THR A 182 18.54 -13.41 23.71
N TYR A 183 17.95 -12.53 22.91
CA TYR A 183 17.37 -11.29 23.37
C TYR A 183 15.92 -11.44 23.83
N ALA A 184 15.11 -12.21 23.13
CA ALA A 184 13.71 -12.48 23.51
C ALA A 184 13.60 -13.06 24.92
N ALA A 185 14.51 -13.98 25.31
CA ALA A 185 14.60 -14.51 26.67
C ALA A 185 14.86 -13.45 27.75
N ARG A 186 15.32 -12.26 27.37
CA ARG A 186 15.54 -11.10 28.26
C ARG A 186 14.43 -10.06 28.17
N GLY A 187 13.42 -10.30 27.31
CA GLY A 187 12.35 -9.34 27.02
C GLY A 187 12.79 -8.18 26.14
N GLU A 188 13.81 -8.39 25.29
CA GLU A 188 14.40 -7.37 24.43
C GLU A 188 14.35 -7.80 22.95
N ASP A 189 14.17 -6.84 22.03
CA ASP A 189 14.43 -6.98 20.59
C ASP A 189 15.21 -5.73 20.12
N PRO A 190 16.56 -5.79 20.15
CA PRO A 190 17.38 -4.64 19.78
C PRO A 190 17.33 -4.31 18.28
N ASP A 191 16.93 -5.26 17.44
CA ASP A 191 16.96 -5.09 16.00
C ASP A 191 15.73 -4.34 15.47
N PHE A 192 14.54 -4.71 15.96
CA PHE A 192 13.27 -4.19 15.40
C PHE A 192 12.32 -3.64 16.47
N HIS A 193 12.65 -3.72 17.75
CA HIS A 193 11.90 -3.19 18.89
C HIS A 193 10.45 -3.75 18.97
N LYS A 194 10.31 -5.04 18.75
CA LYS A 194 9.05 -5.78 18.93
C LYS A 194 8.51 -5.58 20.34
N GLN A 195 7.21 -5.36 20.46
CA GLN A 195 6.58 -5.08 21.75
C GLN A 195 6.72 -6.28 22.71
N PRO A 196 6.92 -6.04 24.02
CA PRO A 196 7.14 -7.10 25.00
C PRO A 196 6.04 -8.15 25.05
N GLU A 197 4.80 -7.78 24.77
CA GLU A 197 3.65 -8.70 24.75
C GLU A 197 3.70 -9.74 23.62
N PHE A 198 4.51 -9.48 22.56
CA PHE A 198 4.72 -10.38 21.42
C PHE A 198 6.14 -10.98 21.42
N LEU A 199 6.95 -10.66 22.42
CA LEU A 199 8.29 -11.25 22.54
C LEU A 199 8.23 -12.61 23.22
N ALA A 200 8.57 -13.64 22.45
CA ALA A 200 8.71 -15.01 22.96
C ALA A 200 9.85 -15.69 22.23
N ALA A 201 10.71 -16.41 22.95
CA ALA A 201 11.70 -17.25 22.31
C ALA A 201 11.03 -18.31 21.45
N GLN A 202 11.63 -18.63 20.32
CA GLN A 202 11.18 -19.67 19.39
C GLN A 202 12.18 -20.83 19.47
N ASP A 203 12.19 -21.53 20.60
CA ASP A 203 13.22 -22.51 20.96
C ASP A 203 12.70 -23.92 21.27
N THR A 204 11.37 -24.12 21.15
CA THR A 204 10.71 -25.42 21.41
C THR A 204 10.28 -26.06 20.10
N GLY A 205 11.11 -26.97 19.57
CA GLY A 205 10.75 -27.74 18.36
C GLY A 205 9.59 -28.74 18.56
N PRO A 206 8.90 -29.15 17.50
CA PRO A 206 9.16 -28.83 16.09
C PRO A 206 8.80 -27.39 15.71
N TRP A 207 9.46 -26.87 14.68
CA TRP A 207 9.20 -25.56 14.10
C TRP A 207 8.32 -25.64 12.86
N ALA A 208 7.55 -24.59 12.61
CA ALA A 208 6.65 -24.50 11.47
C ALA A 208 6.86 -23.20 10.68
N ALA A 209 6.54 -23.24 9.39
CA ALA A 209 6.59 -22.08 8.52
C ALA A 209 5.28 -21.83 7.79
N PHE A 210 4.93 -20.53 7.67
CA PHE A 210 3.87 -20.03 6.79
C PHE A 210 4.47 -19.18 5.68
N ASP A 211 3.97 -19.38 4.46
CA ASP A 211 4.43 -18.61 3.28
C ASP A 211 3.73 -17.25 3.21
N LEU A 212 4.49 -16.18 3.42
CA LEU A 212 4.03 -14.80 3.30
C LEU A 212 4.44 -14.16 1.96
N SER A 213 5.02 -14.94 1.05
CA SER A 213 5.53 -14.39 -0.22
C SER A 213 4.41 -13.82 -1.08
N LEU A 214 4.73 -12.78 -1.87
CA LEU A 214 3.81 -12.20 -2.84
C LEU A 214 3.33 -13.26 -3.84
N GLY A 215 2.02 -13.31 -4.08
CA GLY A 215 1.40 -14.31 -4.95
C GLY A 215 1.21 -15.71 -4.31
N LYS A 216 1.66 -15.91 -3.07
CA LYS A 216 1.43 -17.12 -2.27
C LYS A 216 0.47 -16.86 -1.11
N ALA A 217 0.70 -15.79 -0.34
CA ALA A 217 -0.26 -15.28 0.61
C ALA A 217 -1.27 -14.36 -0.08
N MET A 218 -2.43 -14.19 0.53
CA MET A 218 -3.46 -13.29 0.04
C MET A 218 -3.19 -11.86 0.50
N TYR A 219 -2.79 -11.02 -0.43
CA TYR A 219 -2.60 -9.59 -0.20
C TYR A 219 -3.73 -8.79 -0.84
N SER A 220 -4.00 -7.60 -0.28
CA SER A 220 -4.92 -6.62 -0.85
C SER A 220 -4.19 -5.30 -1.07
N GLY A 221 -4.60 -4.54 -2.09
CA GLY A 221 -3.90 -3.29 -2.36
C GLY A 221 -4.66 -2.29 -3.21
N PHE A 222 -4.16 -1.05 -3.17
CA PHE A 222 -4.60 0.06 -4.01
C PHE A 222 -3.46 1.05 -4.24
N THR A 223 -3.64 1.94 -5.22
CA THR A 223 -2.63 2.95 -5.59
C THR A 223 -2.68 4.16 -4.67
N VAL A 224 -1.51 4.70 -4.33
CA VAL A 224 -1.36 5.88 -3.44
C VAL A 224 -1.07 7.15 -4.22
N GLY A 225 -0.41 7.03 -5.37
CA GLY A 225 -0.06 8.14 -6.25
C GLY A 225 -1.24 8.82 -6.92
N GLY A 226 -1.04 10.06 -7.34
CA GLY A 226 -2.07 10.86 -8.00
C GLY A 226 -1.55 12.23 -8.43
N LEU A 227 -2.48 13.15 -8.71
CA LEU A 227 -2.17 14.53 -9.06
C LEU A 227 -1.43 15.23 -7.92
N ALA A 228 -0.42 16.02 -8.27
CA ALA A 228 0.26 16.89 -7.33
C ALA A 228 -0.68 18.04 -6.93
N THR A 229 -0.85 18.24 -5.62
CA THR A 229 -1.70 19.32 -5.10
C THR A 229 -0.98 20.12 -4.03
N ASP A 230 -1.44 21.36 -3.83
CA ASP A 230 -1.06 22.16 -2.67
C ASP A 230 -2.01 21.95 -1.47
N VAL A 231 -1.80 22.72 -0.42
CA VAL A 231 -2.60 22.64 0.82
C VAL A 231 -4.06 23.03 0.67
N ASP A 232 -4.42 23.72 -0.43
CA ASP A 232 -5.81 24.08 -0.76
C ASP A 232 -6.44 23.13 -1.79
N GLY A 233 -5.73 22.06 -2.14
CA GLY A 233 -6.18 21.06 -3.11
C GLY A 233 -6.10 21.53 -4.57
N ARG A 234 -5.41 22.66 -4.87
CA ARG A 234 -5.18 23.10 -6.23
C ARG A 234 -4.20 22.15 -6.92
N VAL A 235 -4.52 21.72 -8.12
CA VAL A 235 -3.59 20.89 -8.92
C VAL A 235 -2.42 21.76 -9.37
N LEU A 236 -1.21 21.22 -9.23
CA LEU A 236 0.05 21.89 -9.60
C LEU A 236 0.56 21.36 -10.94
N ASP A 237 1.20 22.21 -11.71
CA ASP A 237 2.00 21.85 -12.88
C ASP A 237 3.41 21.34 -12.50
N SER A 238 4.26 21.07 -13.50
CA SER A 238 5.64 20.59 -13.29
C SER A 238 6.54 21.60 -12.56
N ASP A 239 6.21 22.89 -12.62
CA ASP A 239 6.95 23.98 -11.99
C ASP A 239 6.36 24.36 -10.63
N ALA A 240 5.44 23.53 -10.11
CA ALA A 240 4.71 23.70 -8.87
C ALA A 240 3.80 24.96 -8.85
N HIS A 241 3.38 25.45 -9.99
CA HIS A 241 2.38 26.52 -10.08
C HIS A 241 0.97 25.95 -10.13
N PRO A 242 -0.01 26.56 -9.43
CA PRO A 242 -1.38 26.09 -9.46
C PRO A 242 -2.05 26.32 -10.82
N ILE A 243 -2.67 25.29 -11.37
CA ILE A 243 -3.53 25.40 -12.56
C ILE A 243 -4.83 26.08 -12.14
N ARG A 244 -5.13 27.22 -12.76
CA ARG A 244 -6.35 27.98 -12.42
C ARG A 244 -7.62 27.17 -12.69
N GLY A 245 -8.53 27.20 -11.72
CA GLY A 245 -9.82 26.52 -11.81
C GLY A 245 -9.75 24.98 -11.63
N LEU A 246 -8.56 24.39 -11.37
CA LEU A 246 -8.41 22.95 -11.21
C LEU A 246 -8.00 22.55 -9.80
N TYR A 247 -8.77 21.63 -9.22
CA TYR A 247 -8.55 21.06 -7.89
C TYR A 247 -8.64 19.53 -7.94
N ALA A 248 -8.03 18.87 -6.97
CA ALA A 248 -8.16 17.43 -6.80
C ALA A 248 -8.17 17.04 -5.31
N ALA A 249 -8.93 16.00 -4.97
CA ALA A 249 -9.02 15.46 -3.62
C ALA A 249 -9.32 13.96 -3.63
N GLY A 250 -9.00 13.26 -2.55
CA GLY A 250 -9.17 11.81 -2.45
C GLY A 250 -8.10 11.05 -3.22
N ALA A 251 -8.39 9.81 -3.61
CA ALA A 251 -7.40 8.89 -4.17
C ALA A 251 -6.82 9.27 -5.55
N CYS A 252 -7.40 10.28 -6.24
CA CYS A 252 -6.81 10.83 -7.46
C CYS A 252 -5.74 11.89 -7.18
N ALA A 253 -5.55 12.29 -5.92
CA ALA A 253 -4.59 13.30 -5.51
C ALA A 253 -3.57 12.72 -4.53
N SER A 254 -2.29 13.03 -4.72
CA SER A 254 -1.23 12.62 -3.82
C SER A 254 -1.00 13.69 -2.76
N ASN A 255 -1.51 13.49 -1.54
CA ASN A 255 -1.51 14.48 -0.45
C ASN A 255 -0.66 14.03 0.74
N LEU A 256 -1.28 13.30 1.70
CA LEU A 256 -0.66 12.93 2.98
C LEU A 256 0.18 11.66 2.86
N ALA A 257 -0.37 10.60 2.30
CA ALA A 257 0.35 9.36 2.11
C ALA A 257 1.37 9.52 0.99
N GLN A 258 2.64 9.33 1.31
CA GLN A 258 3.75 9.42 0.35
C GLN A 258 4.19 8.05 -0.14
N ASP A 259 3.95 7.01 0.64
CA ASP A 259 4.24 5.61 0.31
C ASP A 259 3.24 4.65 0.98
N GLY A 260 3.32 3.37 0.61
CA GLY A 260 2.45 2.33 1.17
C GLY A 260 2.80 1.93 2.60
N LYS A 261 4.06 2.04 3.01
CA LYS A 261 4.54 1.67 4.35
C LYS A 261 4.14 2.68 5.42
N GLY A 262 4.09 3.97 5.04
CA GLY A 262 3.64 5.06 5.91
C GLY A 262 2.13 5.25 5.92
N TYR A 263 1.39 4.54 5.07
CA TYR A 263 -0.06 4.61 5.05
C TYR A 263 -0.68 3.97 6.29
N SER A 264 -1.73 4.59 6.84
CA SER A 264 -2.56 4.01 7.91
C SER A 264 -4.03 3.96 7.49
N SER A 265 -4.79 3.00 8.03
CA SER A 265 -6.24 2.91 7.80
C SER A 265 -6.95 4.23 8.13
N GLY A 266 -7.83 4.65 7.23
CA GLY A 266 -8.54 5.92 7.33
C GLY A 266 -7.85 7.10 6.65
N THR A 267 -6.57 7.00 6.27
CA THR A 267 -5.84 8.13 5.63
C THR A 267 -6.54 8.61 4.37
N GLN A 268 -6.98 7.72 3.46
CA GLN A 268 -7.67 8.14 2.23
C GLN A 268 -9.01 8.81 2.52
N LEU A 269 -9.79 8.29 3.47
CA LEU A 269 -11.07 8.90 3.86
C LEU A 269 -10.86 10.26 4.51
N GLY A 270 -9.94 10.34 5.47
CA GLY A 270 -9.59 11.58 6.17
C GLY A 270 -9.03 12.65 5.23
N SER A 271 -8.06 12.28 4.41
CA SER A 271 -7.45 13.15 3.40
C SER A 271 -8.48 13.63 2.38
N GLY A 272 -9.28 12.72 1.82
CA GLY A 272 -10.32 13.06 0.84
C GLY A 272 -11.35 14.04 1.39
N SER A 273 -11.82 13.81 2.62
CA SER A 273 -12.78 14.69 3.29
C SER A 273 -12.18 16.07 3.59
N PHE A 274 -10.98 16.11 4.15
CA PHE A 274 -10.30 17.35 4.52
C PHE A 274 -9.97 18.20 3.30
N PHE A 275 -9.25 17.63 2.32
CA PHE A 275 -8.84 18.39 1.12
C PHE A 275 -10.01 18.67 0.18
N GLY A 276 -11.02 17.80 0.11
CA GLY A 276 -12.25 18.08 -0.62
C GLY A 276 -13.00 19.30 -0.08
N ARG A 277 -13.11 19.43 1.25
CA ARG A 277 -13.68 20.60 1.90
C ARG A 277 -12.84 21.85 1.65
N ARG A 278 -11.50 21.77 1.76
CA ARG A 278 -10.61 22.92 1.48
C ARG A 278 -10.69 23.36 0.04
N ALA A 279 -10.62 22.43 -0.91
CA ALA A 279 -10.74 22.70 -2.33
C ALA A 279 -12.07 23.44 -2.65
N GLY A 280 -13.18 22.95 -2.11
CA GLY A 280 -14.48 23.59 -2.29
C GLY A 280 -14.55 25.01 -1.70
N ALA A 281 -14.02 25.21 -0.49
CA ALA A 281 -13.97 26.53 0.16
C ALA A 281 -13.07 27.52 -0.62
N HIS A 282 -11.87 27.08 -1.04
CA HIS A 282 -10.96 27.90 -1.82
C HIS A 282 -11.54 28.24 -3.20
N ALA A 283 -12.13 27.26 -3.90
CA ALA A 283 -12.78 27.44 -5.18
C ALA A 283 -13.90 28.50 -5.09
N ALA A 284 -14.77 28.40 -4.07
CA ALA A 284 -15.87 29.36 -3.85
C ALA A 284 -15.37 30.79 -3.59
N ALA A 285 -14.31 30.93 -2.78
CA ALA A 285 -13.72 32.24 -2.45
C ALA A 285 -13.06 32.93 -3.66
N ASN A 286 -12.52 32.14 -4.60
CA ASN A 286 -11.78 32.62 -5.78
C ASN A 286 -12.62 32.56 -7.08
N SER A 287 -13.91 32.31 -6.98
CA SER A 287 -14.84 32.23 -8.11
C SER A 287 -15.40 33.59 -8.55
N ARG A 288 -14.87 34.69 -8.01
CA ARG A 288 -15.37 36.05 -8.31
C ARG A 288 -14.70 36.64 -9.55
#